data_21734cebbdbb89a75c0491ad40d02c65
#
_entry.id   21734cebbdbb89a75c0491ad40d02c65
#
_cell.length_a   1.000
_cell.length_b   1.000
_cell.length_c   1.000
_cell.angle_alpha   90.00
_cell.angle_beta   90.00
_cell.angle_gamma   90.00
#
_symmetry.space_group_name_H-M   'P 1'
#
loop_
_entity.id
_entity.type
_entity.pdbx_description
1 polymer ?
#
loop_
_entity_poly.entity_id
_entity_poly.type
_entity_poly.pdbx_seq_one_letter_code
_entity_poly.pdbx_strand_id
1 'polypeptide(L)'
;MRAQYVLDASALLSIVLDERGHQRVGGILDRSRIHAVNLAEVVGRLVRSGMPAERAVATLHELHLEVEEEFGAGQAEFCGALMGTRRDLGLSLGDCVCLTMAAWSGAVAVTADRRWKELEGTVVNDETIRIELIR
;
A
#
# COMPACT_ATOMS: atom_id res chain seq x y z
N MET A 1 -1.50 18.50 -6.36
CA MET A 1 -0.14 17.93 -6.29
C MET A 1 -0.20 16.42 -6.41
N ARG A 2 0.68 15.85 -7.18
CA ARG A 2 0.72 14.41 -7.37
C ARG A 2 1.21 13.71 -6.09
N ALA A 3 0.56 12.61 -5.70
CA ALA A 3 0.99 11.84 -4.54
C ALA A 3 2.39 11.25 -4.78
N GLN A 4 3.26 11.35 -3.79
CA GLN A 4 4.64 10.85 -3.84
C GLN A 4 4.76 9.45 -3.26
N TYR A 5 3.80 9.03 -2.47
CA TYR A 5 3.82 7.76 -1.72
C TYR A 5 2.53 6.99 -1.93
N VAL A 6 2.65 5.67 -2.01
CA VAL A 6 1.50 4.77 -2.01
C VAL A 6 1.63 3.87 -0.79
N LEU A 7 0.64 3.94 0.10
CA LEU A 7 0.66 3.16 1.33
C LEU A 7 0.08 1.77 1.09
N ASP A 8 0.70 0.74 1.65
CA ASP A 8 0.06 -0.55 1.75
C ASP A 8 -0.81 -0.61 3.02
N ALA A 9 -1.50 -1.71 3.24
CA ALA A 9 -2.37 -1.86 4.41
C ALA A 9 -1.59 -1.72 5.72
N SER A 10 -0.38 -2.29 5.80
CA SER A 10 0.42 -2.25 7.03
C SER A 10 0.84 -0.82 7.41
N ALA A 11 1.15 0.00 6.41
CA ALA A 11 1.51 1.40 6.66
C ALA A 11 0.32 2.18 7.22
N LEU A 12 -0.86 2.05 6.63
CA LEU A 12 -2.05 2.76 7.13
C LEU A 12 -2.47 2.22 8.50
N LEU A 13 -2.40 0.91 8.72
CA LEU A 13 -2.71 0.32 10.02
C LEU A 13 -1.79 0.83 11.14
N SER A 14 -0.55 1.17 10.82
CA SER A 14 0.37 1.70 11.83
C SER A 14 -0.16 2.98 12.48
N ILE A 15 -0.84 3.84 11.71
CA ILE A 15 -1.47 5.07 12.25
C ILE A 15 -2.68 4.71 13.11
N VAL A 16 -3.57 3.87 12.58
CA VAL A 16 -4.83 3.56 13.28
C VAL A 16 -4.59 2.80 14.57
N LEU A 17 -3.61 1.89 14.58
CA LEU A 17 -3.30 1.03 15.73
C LEU A 17 -2.12 1.53 16.56
N ASP A 18 -1.59 2.70 16.25
CA ASP A 18 -0.46 3.31 16.98
C ASP A 18 0.74 2.36 17.05
N GLU A 19 1.07 1.77 15.91
CA GLU A 19 2.19 0.84 15.80
C GLU A 19 3.49 1.54 15.46
N ARG A 20 4.61 0.85 15.67
CA ARG A 20 5.95 1.38 15.37
C ARG A 20 6.02 1.80 13.89
N GLY A 21 6.50 3.02 13.65
CA GLY A 21 6.60 3.61 12.32
C GLY A 21 5.46 4.57 12.00
N HIS A 22 4.44 4.68 12.85
CA HIS A 22 3.27 5.53 12.60
C HIS A 22 3.63 7.02 12.43
N GLN A 23 4.67 7.49 13.10
CA GLN A 23 5.10 8.89 13.00
C GLN A 23 5.59 9.23 11.60
N ARG A 24 6.32 8.31 10.97
CA ARG A 24 6.78 8.50 9.58
C ARG A 24 5.59 8.56 8.63
N VAL A 25 4.64 7.63 8.78
CA VAL A 25 3.46 7.62 7.91
C VAL A 25 2.61 8.89 8.13
N GLY A 26 2.42 9.30 9.38
CA GLY A 26 1.74 10.54 9.70
C GLY A 26 2.39 11.76 9.05
N GLY A 27 3.71 11.78 8.99
CA GLY A 27 4.47 12.88 8.39
C GLY A 27 4.36 12.98 6.87
N ILE A 28 3.95 11.91 6.20
CA ILE A 28 3.81 11.89 4.73
C ILE A 28 2.37 11.72 4.26
N LEU A 29 1.41 11.69 5.18
CA LEU A 29 0.02 11.36 4.88
C LEU A 29 -0.59 12.28 3.82
N ASP A 30 -0.28 13.57 3.88
CA ASP A 30 -0.77 14.58 2.94
C ASP A 30 -0.17 14.45 1.52
N ARG A 31 0.87 13.65 1.37
CA ARG A 31 1.53 13.36 0.09
C ARG A 31 1.38 11.89 -0.31
N SER A 32 0.43 11.22 0.30
CA SER A 32 0.22 9.79 0.14
C SER A 32 -1.17 9.48 -0.41
N ARG A 33 -1.31 8.30 -0.98
CA ARG A 33 -2.59 7.71 -1.33
C ARG A 33 -2.53 6.21 -1.08
N ILE A 34 -3.69 5.58 -1.08
CA ILE A 34 -3.83 4.14 -0.94
C ILE A 34 -4.75 3.62 -2.04
N HIS A 35 -4.49 2.44 -2.56
CA HIS A 35 -5.42 1.82 -3.49
C HIS A 35 -6.63 1.27 -2.74
N ALA A 36 -7.80 1.30 -3.38
CA ALA A 36 -9.05 0.83 -2.80
C ALA A 36 -8.96 -0.63 -2.30
N VAL A 37 -8.20 -1.48 -3.00
CA VAL A 37 -7.99 -2.88 -2.58
C VAL A 37 -7.26 -2.92 -1.23
N ASN A 38 -6.24 -2.10 -1.05
CA ASN A 38 -5.49 -2.05 0.20
C ASN A 38 -6.33 -1.41 1.32
N LEU A 39 -7.18 -0.46 0.98
CA LEU A 39 -8.13 0.11 1.93
C LEU A 39 -9.09 -0.97 2.45
N ALA A 40 -9.56 -1.84 1.56
CA ALA A 40 -10.42 -2.96 1.95
C ALA A 40 -9.71 -3.89 2.94
N GLU A 41 -8.42 -4.15 2.74
CA GLU A 41 -7.61 -4.94 3.67
C GLU A 41 -7.56 -4.28 5.06
N VAL A 42 -7.37 -2.96 5.10
CA VAL A 42 -7.34 -2.21 6.37
C VAL A 42 -8.65 -2.34 7.11
N VAL A 43 -9.78 -2.08 6.43
CA VAL A 43 -11.11 -2.22 7.03
C VAL A 43 -11.32 -3.64 7.55
N GLY A 44 -11.01 -4.64 6.74
CA GLY A 44 -11.17 -6.05 7.13
C GLY A 44 -10.33 -6.40 8.36
N ARG A 45 -9.11 -5.90 8.44
CA ARG A 45 -8.23 -6.13 9.59
C ARG A 45 -8.79 -5.50 10.87
N LEU A 46 -9.29 -4.26 10.79
CA LEU A 46 -9.88 -3.57 11.93
C LEU A 46 -11.14 -4.28 12.44
N VAL A 47 -11.99 -4.72 11.52
CA VAL A 47 -13.20 -5.44 11.87
C VAL A 47 -12.87 -6.78 12.56
N ARG A 48 -11.90 -7.52 12.02
CA ARG A 48 -11.47 -8.78 12.64
C ARG A 48 -10.89 -8.57 14.04
N SER A 49 -10.30 -7.41 14.31
CA SER A 49 -9.76 -7.10 15.64
C SER A 49 -10.84 -6.68 16.64
N GLY A 50 -12.11 -6.59 16.21
CA GLY A 50 -13.23 -6.27 17.06
C GLY A 50 -13.83 -4.88 16.89
N MET A 51 -13.32 -4.08 15.97
CA MET A 51 -13.86 -2.75 15.71
C MET A 51 -15.15 -2.86 14.89
N PRO A 52 -16.25 -2.18 15.27
CA PRO A 52 -17.44 -2.14 14.43
C PRO A 52 -17.12 -1.55 13.05
N ALA A 53 -17.70 -2.10 12.01
CA ALA A 53 -17.42 -1.69 10.63
C ALA A 53 -17.62 -0.18 10.40
N GLU A 54 -18.73 0.37 10.91
CA GLU A 54 -19.00 1.80 10.76
C GLU A 54 -17.92 2.67 11.41
N ARG A 55 -17.40 2.23 12.55
CA ARG A 55 -16.35 2.94 13.26
C ARG A 55 -15.02 2.86 12.49
N ALA A 56 -14.69 1.70 11.93
CA ALA A 56 -13.50 1.53 11.13
C ALA A 56 -13.52 2.48 9.92
N VAL A 57 -14.63 2.52 9.20
CA VAL A 57 -14.80 3.39 8.04
C VAL A 57 -14.71 4.87 8.44
N ALA A 58 -15.40 5.27 9.52
CA ALA A 58 -15.37 6.66 10.00
C ALA A 58 -13.95 7.09 10.40
N THR A 59 -13.21 6.21 11.08
CA THR A 59 -11.83 6.48 11.49
C THR A 59 -10.94 6.73 10.27
N LEU A 60 -11.10 5.93 9.22
CA LEU A 60 -10.31 6.09 8.01
C LEU A 60 -10.68 7.36 7.24
N HIS A 61 -11.97 7.72 7.20
CA HIS A 61 -12.41 8.97 6.56
C HIS A 61 -11.82 10.21 7.23
N GLU A 62 -11.61 10.17 8.54
CA GLU A 62 -11.01 11.29 9.27
C GLU A 62 -9.57 11.58 8.86
N LEU A 63 -8.89 10.63 8.26
CA LEU A 63 -7.52 10.82 7.80
C LEU A 63 -7.44 11.60 6.48
N HIS A 64 -8.56 11.73 5.77
CA HIS A 64 -8.64 12.42 4.46
C HIS A 64 -7.60 11.93 3.46
N LEU A 65 -7.28 10.64 3.52
CA LEU A 65 -6.32 10.03 2.61
C LEU A 65 -6.95 9.85 1.23
N GLU A 66 -6.19 10.20 0.20
CA GLU A 66 -6.63 9.99 -1.17
C GLU A 66 -6.69 8.49 -1.47
N VAL A 67 -7.78 8.05 -2.12
CA VAL A 67 -7.98 6.64 -2.48
C VAL A 67 -7.93 6.51 -4.00
N GLU A 68 -7.05 5.65 -4.49
CA GLU A 68 -6.95 5.31 -5.91
C GLU A 68 -7.90 4.17 -6.22
N GLU A 69 -8.76 4.36 -7.21
CA GLU A 69 -9.80 3.38 -7.56
C GLU A 69 -9.53 2.65 -8.88
N GLU A 70 -8.59 3.14 -9.69
CA GLU A 70 -8.30 2.53 -10.97
C GLU A 70 -7.44 1.29 -10.86
N PHE A 71 -7.82 0.26 -11.62
CA PHE A 71 -7.00 -0.94 -11.80
C PHE A 71 -7.36 -1.56 -13.14
N GLY A 72 -6.72 -1.07 -14.20
CA GLY A 72 -7.00 -1.51 -15.57
C GLY A 72 -6.23 -2.76 -15.97
N ALA A 73 -6.45 -3.19 -17.20
CA ALA A 73 -5.84 -4.41 -17.74
C ALA A 73 -4.31 -4.37 -17.73
N GLY A 74 -3.71 -3.25 -18.12
CA GLY A 74 -2.25 -3.11 -18.09
C GLY A 74 -1.67 -3.23 -16.69
N GLN A 75 -2.33 -2.65 -15.71
CA GLN A 75 -1.92 -2.76 -14.31
C GLN A 75 -2.09 -4.19 -13.80
N ALA A 76 -3.16 -4.87 -14.21
CA ALA A 76 -3.38 -6.26 -13.84
C ALA A 76 -2.29 -7.17 -14.42
N GLU A 77 -1.87 -6.93 -15.66
CA GLU A 77 -0.79 -7.68 -16.29
C GLU A 77 0.54 -7.48 -15.56
N PHE A 78 0.89 -6.25 -15.21
CA PHE A 78 2.08 -5.95 -14.43
C PHE A 78 2.02 -6.66 -13.06
N CYS A 79 0.89 -6.54 -12.38
CA CYS A 79 0.66 -7.15 -11.07
C CYS A 79 0.83 -8.67 -11.14
N GLY A 80 0.23 -9.31 -12.15
CA GLY A 80 0.35 -10.75 -12.36
C GLY A 80 1.77 -11.19 -12.66
N ALA A 81 2.49 -10.42 -13.48
CA ALA A 81 3.90 -10.71 -13.79
C ALA A 81 4.76 -10.65 -12.52
N LEU A 82 4.53 -9.64 -11.67
CA LEU A 82 5.25 -9.51 -10.40
C LEU A 82 4.97 -10.69 -9.47
N MET A 83 3.71 -11.10 -9.34
CA MET A 83 3.34 -12.25 -8.53
C MET A 83 4.02 -13.53 -9.02
N GLY A 84 4.07 -13.74 -10.31
CA GLY A 84 4.65 -14.94 -10.91
C GLY A 84 6.16 -15.00 -10.84
N THR A 85 6.85 -13.86 -11.02
CA THR A 85 8.31 -13.82 -11.03
C THR A 85 8.93 -13.78 -9.64
N ARG A 86 8.23 -13.26 -8.65
CA ARG A 86 8.73 -13.17 -7.27
C ARG A 86 7.92 -14.02 -6.31
N ARG A 87 7.66 -15.26 -6.68
CA ARG A 87 6.98 -16.24 -5.82
C ARG A 87 7.69 -16.48 -4.51
N ASP A 88 9.03 -16.32 -4.51
CA ASP A 88 9.88 -16.47 -3.33
C ASP A 88 9.50 -15.53 -2.17
N LEU A 89 8.92 -14.37 -2.48
CA LEU A 89 8.54 -13.38 -1.46
C LEU A 89 7.15 -13.61 -0.88
N GLY A 90 6.35 -14.51 -1.47
CA GLY A 90 5.00 -14.79 -0.98
C GLY A 90 4.08 -13.59 -1.01
N LEU A 91 4.21 -12.73 -2.02
CA LEU A 91 3.39 -11.52 -2.13
C LEU A 91 1.93 -11.86 -2.35
N SER A 92 1.05 -11.22 -1.58
CA SER A 92 -0.40 -11.33 -1.80
C SER A 92 -0.83 -10.49 -3.00
N LEU A 93 -2.06 -10.69 -3.46
CA LEU A 93 -2.63 -9.83 -4.50
C LEU A 93 -2.62 -8.37 -4.07
N GLY A 94 -3.02 -8.08 -2.83
CA GLY A 94 -3.00 -6.72 -2.30
C GLY A 94 -1.61 -6.11 -2.29
N ASP A 95 -0.59 -6.88 -1.91
CA ASP A 95 0.81 -6.43 -1.95
C ASP A 95 1.17 -5.99 -3.38
N CYS A 96 0.86 -6.83 -4.35
CA CYS A 96 1.20 -6.56 -5.75
C CYS A 96 0.39 -5.38 -6.33
N VAL A 97 -0.84 -5.18 -5.89
CA VAL A 97 -1.63 -4.01 -6.29
C VAL A 97 -0.96 -2.72 -5.80
N CYS A 98 -0.54 -2.67 -4.54
CA CYS A 98 0.15 -1.51 -4.00
C CYS A 98 1.45 -1.22 -4.77
N LEU A 99 2.25 -2.25 -4.99
CA LEU A 99 3.52 -2.13 -5.73
C LEU A 99 3.29 -1.65 -7.16
N THR A 100 2.27 -2.17 -7.83
CA THR A 100 1.90 -1.78 -9.18
C THR A 100 1.53 -0.31 -9.24
N MET A 101 0.67 0.14 -8.32
CA MET A 101 0.25 1.53 -8.25
C MET A 101 1.43 2.47 -8.04
N ALA A 102 2.32 2.11 -7.12
CA ALA A 102 3.51 2.92 -6.85
C ALA A 102 4.41 3.01 -8.08
N ALA A 103 4.73 1.88 -8.70
CA ALA A 103 5.60 1.85 -9.87
C ALA A 103 5.03 2.66 -11.03
N TRP A 104 3.74 2.46 -11.34
CA TRP A 104 3.08 3.13 -12.46
C TRP A 104 2.94 4.64 -12.28
N SER A 105 2.85 5.10 -11.05
CA SER A 105 2.73 6.54 -10.77
C SER A 105 4.08 7.21 -10.47
N GLY A 106 5.18 6.47 -10.51
CA GLY A 106 6.49 6.99 -10.16
C GLY A 106 6.61 7.35 -8.69
N ALA A 107 5.84 6.68 -7.84
CA ALA A 107 5.80 6.93 -6.40
C ALA A 107 6.58 5.84 -5.64
N VAL A 108 6.77 6.07 -4.35
CA VAL A 108 7.42 5.12 -3.44
C VAL A 108 6.34 4.31 -2.71
N ALA A 109 6.46 2.98 -2.72
CA ALA A 109 5.58 2.11 -1.95
C ALA A 109 6.06 2.08 -0.50
N VAL A 110 5.15 2.35 0.44
CA VAL A 110 5.44 2.44 1.87
C VAL A 110 4.82 1.25 2.59
N THR A 111 5.64 0.50 3.32
CA THR A 111 5.21 -0.76 3.94
C THR A 111 5.96 -1.02 5.24
N ALA A 112 5.38 -1.86 6.09
CA ALA A 112 6.07 -2.45 7.24
C ALA A 112 6.67 -3.82 6.92
N ASP A 113 6.41 -4.37 5.74
CA ASP A 113 6.87 -5.70 5.35
C ASP A 113 8.32 -5.64 4.84
N ARG A 114 9.24 -6.17 5.65
CA ARG A 114 10.67 -6.11 5.37
C ARG A 114 11.08 -6.90 4.13
N ARG A 115 10.29 -7.87 3.73
CA ARG A 115 10.58 -8.67 2.52
C ARG A 115 10.56 -7.82 1.25
N TRP A 116 9.78 -6.74 1.25
CA TRP A 116 9.69 -5.85 0.08
C TRP A 116 11.01 -5.14 -0.22
N LYS A 117 11.92 -5.07 0.74
CA LYS A 117 13.23 -4.43 0.51
C LYS A 117 13.99 -5.08 -0.65
N GLU A 118 13.78 -6.36 -0.89
CA GLU A 118 14.41 -7.08 -1.99
C GLU A 118 13.90 -6.64 -3.37
N LEU A 119 12.77 -5.92 -3.41
CA LEU A 119 12.20 -5.41 -4.65
C LEU A 119 12.74 -4.04 -5.04
N GLU A 120 13.45 -3.36 -4.13
CA GLU A 120 13.98 -2.02 -4.38
C GLU A 120 14.85 -2.01 -5.64
N GLY A 121 14.50 -1.13 -6.57
CA GLY A 121 15.23 -1.00 -7.84
C GLY A 121 14.87 -2.03 -8.90
N THR A 122 13.96 -2.97 -8.60
CA THR A 122 13.50 -3.94 -9.59
C THR A 122 12.74 -3.22 -10.70
N VAL A 123 13.02 -3.59 -11.96
CA VAL A 123 12.33 -3.03 -13.13
C VAL A 123 11.44 -4.10 -13.73
N VAL A 124 10.16 -3.79 -13.91
CA VAL A 124 9.19 -4.65 -14.59
C VAL A 124 8.49 -3.78 -15.63
N ASN A 125 8.54 -4.19 -16.89
CA ASN A 125 7.92 -3.45 -18.01
C ASN A 125 8.27 -1.96 -17.99
N ASP A 126 9.57 -1.66 -17.84
CA ASP A 126 10.13 -0.31 -17.81
C ASP A 126 9.74 0.54 -16.58
N GLU A 127 9.00 -0.04 -15.63
CA GLU A 127 8.64 0.64 -14.39
C GLU A 127 9.54 0.17 -13.24
N THR A 128 10.04 1.13 -12.46
CA THR A 128 10.94 0.85 -11.33
C THR A 128 10.19 0.82 -10.01
N ILE A 129 10.42 -0.23 -9.24
CA ILE A 129 9.85 -0.36 -7.89
C ILE A 129 10.75 0.34 -6.89
N ARG A 130 10.17 1.24 -6.10
CA ARG A 130 10.87 1.95 -5.01
C ARG A 130 10.11 1.69 -3.72
N ILE A 131 10.86 1.35 -2.67
CA ILE A 131 10.30 0.90 -1.38
C ILE A 131 10.80 1.79 -0.25
N GLU A 132 9.90 2.13 0.66
CA GLU A 132 10.27 2.68 1.96
C GLU A 132 9.70 1.79 3.05
N LEU A 133 10.56 1.28 3.93
CA LEU A 133 10.14 0.54 5.12
C LEU A 133 9.93 1.50 6.27
N ILE A 134 8.85 1.33 7.02
CA ILE A 134 8.53 2.20 8.17
C ILE A 134 9.08 1.68 9.50
N ARG A 135 9.55 0.42 9.52
CA ARG A 135 10.18 -0.18 10.70
C ARG A 135 11.04 -1.40 10.37
#